data_08bc774c7639935c1326f237b7c4b80c
#
_entry.id   08bc774c7639935c1326f237b7c4b80c
#
_cell.length_a   1.000
_cell.length_b   1.000
_cell.length_c   1.000
_cell.angle_alpha   90.00
_cell.angle_beta   90.00
_cell.angle_gamma   90.00
#
_symmetry.space_group_name_H-M   'P 1'
#
loop_
_entity.id
_entity.type
_entity.pdbx_description
1 polymer ?
#
loop_
_entity_poly.entity_id
_entity_poly.type
_entity_poly.pdbx_seq_one_letter_code
_entity_poly.pdbx_strand_id
1 'polypeptide(L)'
;MKTELLSPAGSLKNMRYAFAYGADAVYAGQPRYSLRVRNNAFDHDNLKIGIDEAHALGKKFYVEVNIQPHNSKLKNFIRDLEPIVAMQPDALIMSDPGLIMMVREHFPEVQIHLSVQANAINWATVKFWKDYGLSRVILSRELSLEEIEEIQQHVPDIELEVFVHGALCMAYSGRCLLSGYMNKRDANQGACTNACRWDYKLHEAREDANGDVIPVTQLNTSEKSCCSSAQSETTSAQTLLVQRNDEEMFAAEEDEHGTYFMNSKDLRAVQHVDRLTKMGIASLKIEGRTKSYFYCARTAQIYRKAIDDALADKPFDASLMAQLEGLANRGYTEGFLRRHVHSEYQNYADGSSHFDYQQFCGEVLERHGDYIRIEVKNRFVVGDSLELMTPQGNITFTLTEMRDLKGNPITDAKGSGYFVEIPLLQNVDVSYALLIRNLPHAKENITASTLAYSAS
;
A
#
# COMPACT_ATOMS: atom_id res chain seq x y z
N MET A 1 -4.05 -25.66 -5.79
CA MET A 1 -4.45 -24.87 -4.59
C MET A 1 -5.04 -23.55 -5.07
N LYS A 2 -6.10 -23.02 -4.48
CA LYS A 2 -6.67 -21.73 -4.90
C LYS A 2 -5.81 -20.62 -4.29
N THR A 3 -5.25 -19.72 -5.10
CA THR A 3 -4.48 -18.57 -4.62
C THR A 3 -5.37 -17.62 -3.81
N GLU A 4 -4.98 -17.31 -2.58
CA GLU A 4 -5.66 -16.41 -1.65
C GLU A 4 -5.38 -14.96 -2.00
N LEU A 5 -6.39 -14.09 -1.97
CA LEU A 5 -6.22 -12.64 -2.03
C LEU A 5 -6.27 -12.09 -0.61
N LEU A 6 -5.14 -11.55 -0.13
CA LEU A 6 -4.98 -10.98 1.19
C LEU A 6 -5.00 -9.44 1.13
N SER A 7 -6.04 -8.83 1.69
CA SER A 7 -6.25 -7.39 1.72
C SER A 7 -5.90 -6.77 3.06
N PRO A 8 -5.41 -5.52 3.08
CA PRO A 8 -5.18 -4.80 4.34
C PRO A 8 -6.51 -4.37 4.98
N ALA A 9 -6.56 -4.38 6.30
CA ALA A 9 -7.66 -3.81 7.07
C ALA A 9 -7.13 -2.87 8.16
N GLY A 10 -7.36 -1.56 8.02
CA GLY A 10 -7.08 -0.56 9.04
C GLY A 10 -8.26 -0.34 9.99
N SER A 11 -9.45 -0.80 9.61
CA SER A 11 -10.70 -0.70 10.37
C SER A 11 -11.68 -1.79 9.95
N LEU A 12 -12.75 -2.00 10.74
CA LEU A 12 -13.86 -2.89 10.37
C LEU A 12 -14.49 -2.51 9.02
N LYS A 13 -14.62 -1.20 8.75
CA LYS A 13 -15.14 -0.71 7.47
C LYS A 13 -14.25 -1.16 6.30
N ASN A 14 -12.94 -1.00 6.41
CA ASN A 14 -11.99 -1.44 5.39
C ASN A 14 -12.08 -2.96 5.14
N MET A 15 -12.18 -3.74 6.21
CA MET A 15 -12.35 -5.20 6.14
C MET A 15 -13.62 -5.59 5.38
N ARG A 16 -14.77 -5.01 5.75
CA ARG A 16 -16.06 -5.31 5.11
C ARG A 16 -16.07 -5.00 3.63
N TYR A 17 -15.49 -3.85 3.24
CA TYR A 17 -15.31 -3.52 1.82
C TYR A 17 -14.35 -4.48 1.11
N ALA A 18 -13.21 -4.85 1.72
CA ALA A 18 -12.29 -5.81 1.13
C ALA A 18 -12.98 -7.16 0.85
N PHE A 19 -13.74 -7.69 1.81
CA PHE A 19 -14.47 -8.94 1.65
C PHE A 19 -15.59 -8.85 0.61
N ALA A 20 -16.36 -7.76 0.60
CA ALA A 20 -17.43 -7.55 -0.39
C ALA A 20 -16.87 -7.55 -1.82
N TYR A 21 -15.67 -7.04 -2.02
CA TYR A 21 -14.99 -6.97 -3.32
C TYR A 21 -14.04 -8.13 -3.62
N GLY A 22 -14.12 -9.23 -2.87
CA GLY A 22 -13.53 -10.51 -3.25
C GLY A 22 -12.22 -10.89 -2.55
N ALA A 23 -11.79 -10.18 -1.49
CA ALA A 23 -10.71 -10.66 -0.65
C ALA A 23 -11.11 -11.99 0.03
N ASP A 24 -10.15 -12.92 0.12
CA ASP A 24 -10.32 -14.21 0.83
C ASP A 24 -9.90 -14.10 2.30
N ALA A 25 -8.96 -13.19 2.57
CA ALA A 25 -8.44 -12.92 3.90
C ALA A 25 -8.13 -11.43 4.09
N VAL A 26 -8.09 -11.00 5.35
CA VAL A 26 -7.59 -9.68 5.73
C VAL A 26 -6.51 -9.81 6.80
N TYR A 27 -5.63 -8.79 6.86
CA TYR A 27 -4.68 -8.64 7.95
C TYR A 27 -4.83 -7.28 8.63
N ALA A 28 -4.77 -7.30 9.95
CA ALA A 28 -4.91 -6.11 10.79
C ALA A 28 -3.85 -6.07 11.88
N GLY A 29 -3.54 -4.87 12.33
CA GLY A 29 -2.65 -4.67 13.47
C GLY A 29 -3.40 -4.82 14.79
N GLN A 30 -2.65 -5.03 15.85
CA GLN A 30 -3.14 -4.98 17.22
C GLN A 30 -2.45 -3.81 17.97
N PRO A 31 -2.99 -3.36 19.13
CA PRO A 31 -2.59 -2.08 19.73
C PRO A 31 -1.12 -1.94 20.16
N ARG A 32 -0.40 -3.03 20.46
CA ARG A 32 0.93 -2.93 21.12
C ARG A 32 2.11 -3.47 20.34
N TYR A 33 1.94 -4.52 19.54
CA TYR A 33 3.03 -5.28 18.94
C TYR A 33 2.98 -5.29 17.42
N SER A 34 2.19 -4.38 16.83
CA SER A 34 2.11 -4.15 15.39
C SER A 34 2.91 -2.93 14.98
N LEU A 35 3.49 -2.94 13.77
CA LEU A 35 4.32 -1.84 13.26
C LEU A 35 3.59 -0.53 13.00
N ARG A 36 2.29 -0.54 12.79
CA ARG A 36 1.51 0.66 12.46
C ARG A 36 0.44 0.95 13.50
N VAL A 37 0.84 0.99 14.77
CA VAL A 37 -0.07 1.17 15.91
C VAL A 37 -0.91 2.45 15.82
N ARG A 38 -0.35 3.56 15.31
CA ARG A 38 -1.02 4.87 15.33
C ARG A 38 -2.22 5.00 14.39
N ASN A 39 -2.23 4.21 13.32
CA ASN A 39 -3.27 4.27 12.28
C ASN A 39 -4.10 2.99 12.28
N ASN A 40 -4.20 2.35 13.41
CA ASN A 40 -4.95 1.12 13.60
C ASN A 40 -6.20 1.41 14.42
N ALA A 41 -7.39 1.18 13.83
CA ALA A 41 -8.67 1.31 14.52
C ALA A 41 -9.11 0.01 15.23
N PHE A 42 -8.26 -1.03 15.21
CA PHE A 42 -8.53 -2.27 15.91
C PHE A 42 -7.99 -2.21 17.33
N ASP A 43 -8.88 -1.95 18.28
CA ASP A 43 -8.73 -2.34 19.69
C ASP A 43 -9.15 -3.80 19.87
N HIS A 44 -9.19 -4.29 21.11
CA HIS A 44 -9.56 -5.68 21.38
C HIS A 44 -11.00 -5.99 20.96
N ASP A 45 -11.94 -5.06 21.16
CA ASP A 45 -13.35 -5.26 20.83
C ASP A 45 -13.55 -5.33 19.32
N ASN A 46 -12.95 -4.39 18.58
CA ASN A 46 -13.00 -4.39 17.12
C ASN A 46 -12.26 -5.58 16.49
N LEU A 47 -11.16 -6.06 17.10
CA LEU A 47 -10.50 -7.30 16.66
C LEU A 47 -11.44 -8.50 16.79
N LYS A 48 -12.10 -8.65 17.94
CA LYS A 48 -13.05 -9.75 18.17
C LYS A 48 -14.21 -9.69 17.17
N ILE A 49 -14.81 -8.50 16.96
CA ILE A 49 -15.88 -8.31 15.97
C ILE A 49 -15.37 -8.69 14.57
N GLY A 50 -14.18 -8.22 14.19
CA GLY A 50 -13.60 -8.48 12.87
C GLY A 50 -13.33 -9.96 12.60
N ILE A 51 -12.78 -10.68 13.58
CA ILE A 51 -12.53 -12.12 13.49
C ILE A 51 -13.87 -12.88 13.36
N ASP A 52 -14.86 -12.57 14.20
CA ASP A 52 -16.15 -13.24 14.15
C ASP A 52 -16.89 -12.99 12.83
N GLU A 53 -16.90 -11.76 12.33
CA GLU A 53 -17.49 -11.43 11.03
C GLU A 53 -16.76 -12.15 9.87
N ALA A 54 -15.42 -12.20 9.89
CA ALA A 54 -14.65 -12.93 8.88
C ALA A 54 -15.01 -14.41 8.88
N HIS A 55 -15.04 -15.05 10.04
CA HIS A 55 -15.41 -16.47 10.18
C HIS A 55 -16.86 -16.73 9.76
N ALA A 56 -17.80 -15.85 10.10
CA ALA A 56 -19.19 -15.96 9.66
C ALA A 56 -19.35 -15.93 8.13
N LEU A 57 -18.42 -15.24 7.45
CA LEU A 57 -18.36 -15.19 5.98
C LEU A 57 -17.52 -16.34 5.37
N GLY A 58 -16.96 -17.24 6.18
CA GLY A 58 -16.00 -18.26 5.72
C GLY A 58 -14.69 -17.68 5.21
N LYS A 59 -14.30 -16.50 5.71
CA LYS A 59 -13.08 -15.76 5.37
C LYS A 59 -12.08 -15.85 6.51
N LYS A 60 -10.83 -15.42 6.26
CA LYS A 60 -9.74 -15.49 7.23
C LYS A 60 -9.35 -14.12 7.75
N PHE A 61 -8.89 -14.09 9.00
CA PHE A 61 -8.41 -12.89 9.66
C PHE A 61 -7.03 -13.13 10.31
N TYR A 62 -6.01 -12.41 9.85
CA TYR A 62 -4.66 -12.51 10.37
C TYR A 62 -4.29 -11.31 11.24
N VAL A 63 -3.67 -11.55 12.39
CA VAL A 63 -3.27 -10.48 13.33
C VAL A 63 -1.76 -10.26 13.27
N GLU A 64 -1.34 -9.02 13.01
CA GLU A 64 0.07 -8.65 13.00
C GLU A 64 0.61 -8.46 14.42
N VAL A 65 1.69 -9.18 14.72
CA VAL A 65 2.51 -9.11 15.93
C VAL A 65 3.97 -9.00 15.50
N ASN A 66 4.26 -8.03 14.63
CA ASN A 66 5.44 -8.02 13.77
C ASN A 66 6.48 -6.94 14.11
N ILE A 67 6.47 -6.41 15.33
CA ILE A 67 7.57 -5.56 15.80
C ILE A 67 8.82 -6.39 16.16
N GLN A 68 9.97 -5.71 16.27
CA GLN A 68 11.21 -6.25 16.86
C GLN A 68 11.40 -5.60 18.24
N PRO A 69 10.88 -6.18 19.32
CA PRO A 69 10.80 -5.51 20.60
C PRO A 69 12.13 -5.49 21.35
N HIS A 70 12.37 -4.42 22.10
CA HIS A 70 13.42 -4.41 23.11
C HIS A 70 12.97 -5.19 24.37
N ASN A 71 13.92 -5.60 25.21
CA ASN A 71 13.72 -6.43 26.41
C ASN A 71 12.61 -5.94 27.33
N SER A 72 12.37 -4.62 27.39
CA SER A 72 11.30 -4.03 28.21
C SER A 72 9.89 -4.51 27.83
N LYS A 73 9.66 -4.84 26.56
CA LYS A 73 8.36 -5.33 26.06
C LYS A 73 8.18 -6.84 26.24
N LEU A 74 9.26 -7.61 26.41
CA LEU A 74 9.18 -9.08 26.53
C LEU A 74 8.47 -9.53 27.80
N LYS A 75 8.66 -8.81 28.92
CA LYS A 75 8.12 -9.18 30.24
C LYS A 75 6.60 -9.41 30.26
N ASN A 76 5.88 -8.70 29.42
CA ASN A 76 4.41 -8.73 29.40
C ASN A 76 3.87 -9.36 28.10
N PHE A 77 4.72 -9.80 27.20
CA PHE A 77 4.33 -10.18 25.84
C PHE A 77 3.27 -11.29 25.83
N ILE A 78 3.53 -12.40 26.49
CA ILE A 78 2.60 -13.55 26.54
C ILE A 78 1.27 -13.15 27.16
N ARG A 79 1.29 -12.47 28.31
CA ARG A 79 0.07 -11.99 28.97
C ARG A 79 -0.77 -11.06 28.08
N ASP A 80 -0.10 -10.17 27.35
CA ASP A 80 -0.78 -9.20 26.48
C ASP A 80 -1.27 -9.87 25.16
N LEU A 81 -0.67 -11.00 24.77
CA LEU A 81 -1.05 -11.77 23.58
C LEU A 81 -2.19 -12.77 23.86
N GLU A 82 -2.29 -13.30 25.07
CA GLU A 82 -3.28 -14.31 25.46
C GLU A 82 -4.73 -13.93 25.08
N PRO A 83 -5.22 -12.70 25.33
CA PRO A 83 -6.57 -12.31 24.92
C PRO A 83 -6.76 -12.36 23.38
N ILE A 84 -5.71 -12.07 22.60
CA ILE A 84 -5.76 -12.09 21.14
C ILE A 84 -5.82 -13.53 20.63
N VAL A 85 -5.00 -14.42 21.20
CA VAL A 85 -5.05 -15.86 20.88
C VAL A 85 -6.40 -16.46 21.21
N ALA A 86 -7.01 -16.04 22.34
CA ALA A 86 -8.34 -16.49 22.75
C ALA A 86 -9.46 -16.06 21.77
N MET A 87 -9.25 -15.02 20.95
CA MET A 87 -10.18 -14.64 19.88
C MET A 87 -10.10 -15.57 18.67
N GLN A 88 -9.12 -16.46 18.61
CA GLN A 88 -8.89 -17.45 17.55
C GLN A 88 -8.69 -16.82 16.14
N PRO A 89 -7.74 -15.89 15.96
CA PRO A 89 -7.37 -15.49 14.61
C PRO A 89 -6.81 -16.69 13.83
N ASP A 90 -6.95 -16.69 12.50
CA ASP A 90 -6.46 -17.79 11.67
C ASP A 90 -4.93 -17.90 11.68
N ALA A 91 -4.21 -16.81 11.89
CA ALA A 91 -2.76 -16.81 12.13
C ALA A 91 -2.27 -15.51 12.77
N LEU A 92 -1.08 -15.58 13.37
CA LEU A 92 -0.29 -14.42 13.77
C LEU A 92 0.81 -14.16 12.75
N ILE A 93 0.96 -12.90 12.31
CA ILE A 93 2.05 -12.49 11.42
C ILE A 93 3.18 -11.94 12.29
N MET A 94 4.32 -12.64 12.36
CA MET A 94 5.41 -12.36 13.28
C MET A 94 6.75 -12.26 12.58
N SER A 95 7.71 -11.51 13.16
CA SER A 95 9.04 -11.32 12.57
C SER A 95 10.21 -11.63 13.50
N ASP A 96 10.02 -11.45 14.81
CA ASP A 96 11.07 -11.61 15.80
C ASP A 96 11.21 -13.08 16.22
N PRO A 97 12.38 -13.73 16.05
CA PRO A 97 12.54 -15.15 16.36
C PRO A 97 12.35 -15.46 17.84
N GLY A 98 12.70 -14.53 18.73
CA GLY A 98 12.48 -14.70 20.18
C GLY A 98 11.01 -14.71 20.55
N LEU A 99 10.21 -13.77 19.95
CA LEU A 99 8.76 -13.78 20.16
C LEU A 99 8.10 -15.02 19.55
N ILE A 100 8.56 -15.47 18.37
CA ILE A 100 8.06 -16.70 17.73
C ILE A 100 8.32 -17.90 18.63
N MET A 101 9.52 -18.01 19.22
CA MET A 101 9.88 -19.06 20.18
C MET A 101 8.91 -19.03 21.37
N MET A 102 8.71 -17.87 22.00
CA MET A 102 7.81 -17.73 23.15
C MET A 102 6.38 -18.11 22.81
N VAL A 103 5.87 -17.77 21.61
CA VAL A 103 4.52 -18.17 21.17
C VAL A 103 4.44 -19.67 20.96
N ARG A 104 5.45 -20.31 20.37
CA ARG A 104 5.48 -21.77 20.19
C ARG A 104 5.48 -22.53 21.51
N GLU A 105 6.16 -21.98 22.53
CA GLU A 105 6.20 -22.58 23.88
C GLU A 105 4.86 -22.48 24.62
N HIS A 106 4.15 -21.36 24.48
CA HIS A 106 2.94 -21.08 25.26
C HIS A 106 1.64 -21.40 24.50
N PHE A 107 1.65 -21.25 23.17
CA PHE A 107 0.49 -21.43 22.28
C PHE A 107 0.87 -22.28 21.06
N PRO A 108 1.21 -23.58 21.24
CA PRO A 108 1.76 -24.44 20.18
C PRO A 108 0.82 -24.62 18.97
N GLU A 109 -0.50 -24.49 19.17
CA GLU A 109 -1.51 -24.68 18.10
C GLU A 109 -1.71 -23.44 17.22
N VAL A 110 -1.20 -22.27 17.64
CA VAL A 110 -1.38 -21.04 16.87
C VAL A 110 -0.58 -21.08 15.58
N GLN A 111 -1.24 -20.81 14.45
CA GLN A 111 -0.55 -20.68 13.17
C GLN A 111 0.28 -19.40 13.14
N ILE A 112 1.51 -19.51 12.64
CA ILE A 112 2.42 -18.36 12.52
C ILE A 112 2.83 -18.20 11.06
N HIS A 113 2.60 -17.01 10.52
CA HIS A 113 3.09 -16.56 9.24
C HIS A 113 4.33 -15.67 9.47
N LEU A 114 5.45 -15.99 8.81
CA LEU A 114 6.64 -15.17 8.91
C LEU A 114 6.42 -13.83 8.18
N SER A 115 6.57 -12.73 8.92
CA SER A 115 6.46 -11.39 8.34
C SER A 115 7.62 -11.10 7.38
N VAL A 116 7.34 -10.30 6.35
CA VAL A 116 8.35 -9.78 5.41
C VAL A 116 9.54 -9.11 6.10
N GLN A 117 9.38 -8.64 7.32
CA GLN A 117 10.44 -8.00 8.12
C GLN A 117 11.52 -8.96 8.61
N ALA A 118 11.30 -10.26 8.54
CA ALA A 118 12.32 -11.26 8.75
C ALA A 118 13.27 -11.40 7.54
N ASN A 119 13.01 -10.71 6.42
CA ASN A 119 13.82 -10.70 5.19
C ASN A 119 14.14 -12.10 4.65
N ALA A 120 13.12 -12.94 4.46
CA ALA A 120 13.30 -14.22 3.78
C ALA A 120 13.49 -13.98 2.27
N ILE A 121 14.71 -14.21 1.79
CA ILE A 121 15.15 -13.92 0.41
C ILE A 121 15.76 -15.13 -0.30
N ASN A 122 15.74 -16.30 0.28
CA ASN A 122 16.26 -17.52 -0.33
C ASN A 122 15.58 -18.77 0.25
N TRP A 123 15.67 -19.88 -0.48
CA TRP A 123 15.03 -21.14 -0.11
C TRP A 123 15.55 -21.73 1.20
N ALA A 124 16.83 -21.52 1.53
CA ALA A 124 17.40 -22.07 2.77
C ALA A 124 16.80 -21.39 4.00
N THR A 125 16.60 -20.06 3.96
CA THR A 125 15.88 -19.31 5.00
C THR A 125 14.42 -19.76 5.12
N VAL A 126 13.74 -19.98 3.98
CA VAL A 126 12.36 -20.47 3.97
C VAL A 126 12.28 -21.87 4.57
N LYS A 127 13.22 -22.75 4.20
CA LYS A 127 13.32 -24.11 4.77
C LYS A 127 13.55 -24.07 6.29
N PHE A 128 14.44 -23.21 6.78
CA PHE A 128 14.68 -23.04 8.22
C PHE A 128 13.38 -22.73 8.97
N TRP A 129 12.59 -21.77 8.49
CA TRP A 129 11.34 -21.38 9.12
C TRP A 129 10.27 -22.46 9.02
N LYS A 130 10.21 -23.19 7.90
CA LYS A 130 9.37 -24.38 7.77
C LYS A 130 9.73 -25.44 8.82
N ASP A 131 11.01 -25.78 8.92
CA ASP A 131 11.50 -26.78 9.87
C ASP A 131 11.27 -26.34 11.34
N TYR A 132 11.21 -25.01 11.57
CA TYR A 132 10.84 -24.44 12.87
C TYR A 132 9.33 -24.47 13.13
N GLY A 133 8.52 -24.92 12.18
CA GLY A 133 7.09 -25.14 12.34
C GLY A 133 6.20 -23.98 11.93
N LEU A 134 6.68 -23.02 11.12
CA LEU A 134 5.83 -21.99 10.55
C LEU A 134 5.04 -22.53 9.35
N SER A 135 3.81 -22.04 9.19
CA SER A 135 2.91 -22.50 8.13
C SER A 135 3.02 -21.69 6.84
N ARG A 136 3.47 -20.42 6.92
CA ARG A 136 3.60 -19.52 5.77
C ARG A 136 4.80 -18.59 5.92
N VAL A 137 5.43 -18.26 4.78
CA VAL A 137 6.50 -17.26 4.72
C VAL A 137 6.10 -16.14 3.76
N ILE A 138 6.07 -14.90 4.26
CA ILE A 138 5.91 -13.69 3.45
C ILE A 138 7.28 -13.31 2.91
N LEU A 139 7.46 -13.48 1.61
CA LEU A 139 8.73 -13.23 0.94
C LEU A 139 9.07 -11.73 0.87
N SER A 140 10.35 -11.45 0.84
CA SER A 140 10.87 -10.11 0.67
C SER A 140 10.53 -9.55 -0.72
N ARG A 141 10.29 -8.22 -0.82
CA ARG A 141 9.91 -7.56 -2.08
C ARG A 141 11.09 -7.37 -3.03
N GLU A 142 12.29 -7.68 -2.57
CA GLU A 142 13.55 -7.57 -3.30
C GLU A 142 13.85 -8.79 -4.20
N LEU A 143 12.92 -9.76 -4.25
CA LEU A 143 13.03 -10.96 -5.08
C LEU A 143 12.45 -10.76 -6.48
N SER A 144 13.12 -11.35 -7.48
CA SER A 144 12.58 -11.53 -8.82
C SER A 144 11.59 -12.70 -8.91
N LEU A 145 10.82 -12.75 -9.99
CA LEU A 145 9.90 -13.87 -10.24
C LEU A 145 10.65 -15.22 -10.35
N GLU A 146 11.84 -15.23 -10.92
CA GLU A 146 12.70 -16.42 -11.06
C GLU A 146 13.15 -16.93 -9.69
N GLU A 147 13.56 -16.01 -8.80
CA GLU A 147 13.97 -16.35 -7.43
C GLU A 147 12.79 -16.87 -6.58
N ILE A 148 11.60 -16.29 -6.76
CA ILE A 148 10.37 -16.75 -6.10
C ILE A 148 10.05 -18.18 -6.57
N GLU A 149 10.15 -18.45 -7.87
CA GLU A 149 9.90 -19.75 -8.47
C GLU A 149 10.90 -20.80 -7.97
N GLU A 150 12.20 -20.44 -7.90
CA GLU A 150 13.24 -21.29 -7.34
C GLU A 150 12.97 -21.64 -5.87
N ILE A 151 12.56 -20.67 -5.05
CA ILE A 151 12.18 -20.90 -3.65
C ILE A 151 11.00 -21.87 -3.57
N GLN A 152 9.96 -21.67 -4.38
CA GLN A 152 8.76 -22.55 -4.42
C GLN A 152 9.14 -23.98 -4.79
N GLN A 153 10.05 -24.17 -5.76
CA GLN A 153 10.50 -25.49 -6.19
C GLN A 153 11.31 -26.21 -5.12
N HIS A 154 12.16 -25.48 -4.37
CA HIS A 154 13.00 -26.09 -3.31
C HIS A 154 12.22 -26.42 -2.04
N VAL A 155 11.16 -25.66 -1.73
CA VAL A 155 10.38 -25.85 -0.49
C VAL A 155 8.87 -25.84 -0.82
N PRO A 156 8.36 -26.85 -1.55
CA PRO A 156 6.98 -26.85 -2.04
C PRO A 156 5.92 -27.05 -0.95
N ASP A 157 6.32 -27.54 0.23
CA ASP A 157 5.40 -27.89 1.32
C ASP A 157 5.16 -26.76 2.33
N ILE A 158 5.57 -25.55 2.04
CA ILE A 158 5.25 -24.37 2.84
C ILE A 158 4.49 -23.36 1.99
N GLU A 159 3.52 -22.67 2.58
CA GLU A 159 2.83 -21.59 1.89
C GLU A 159 3.75 -20.39 1.69
N LEU A 160 3.84 -19.89 0.46
CA LEU A 160 4.51 -18.63 0.14
C LEU A 160 3.49 -17.52 -0.09
N GLU A 161 3.79 -16.33 0.44
CA GLU A 161 3.00 -15.11 0.26
C GLU A 161 3.86 -14.01 -0.38
N VAL A 162 3.33 -13.36 -1.42
CA VAL A 162 4.03 -12.34 -2.20
C VAL A 162 3.24 -11.04 -2.20
N PHE A 163 3.91 -9.90 -1.94
CA PHE A 163 3.29 -8.60 -2.14
C PHE A 163 3.13 -8.27 -3.61
N VAL A 164 1.93 -7.83 -3.99
CA VAL A 164 1.58 -7.51 -5.38
C VAL A 164 1.14 -6.07 -5.60
N HIS A 165 0.83 -5.32 -4.53
CA HIS A 165 0.38 -3.93 -4.66
C HIS A 165 0.71 -3.09 -3.42
N GLY A 166 0.91 -1.79 -3.65
CA GLY A 166 1.02 -0.76 -2.64
C GLY A 166 2.46 -0.34 -2.34
N ALA A 167 2.66 0.31 -1.22
CA ALA A 167 3.90 0.99 -0.91
C ALA A 167 5.14 0.10 -0.89
N LEU A 168 6.19 0.47 -1.63
CA LEU A 168 7.54 -0.07 -1.46
C LEU A 168 8.31 0.67 -0.36
N CYS A 169 9.24 -0.02 0.30
CA CYS A 169 10.21 0.59 1.20
C CYS A 169 11.49 0.96 0.46
N MET A 170 12.15 2.04 0.89
CA MET A 170 13.47 2.45 0.37
C MET A 170 14.62 1.61 0.94
N ALA A 171 14.40 0.95 2.07
CA ALA A 171 15.32 0.02 2.69
C ALA A 171 14.80 -1.41 2.51
N TYR A 172 15.67 -2.40 2.75
CA TYR A 172 15.20 -3.77 2.87
C TYR A 172 13.98 -3.84 3.79
N SER A 173 13.00 -4.63 3.40
CA SER A 173 11.73 -4.74 4.12
C SER A 173 11.98 -4.99 5.62
N GLY A 174 11.46 -4.10 6.47
CA GLY A 174 11.61 -4.18 7.92
C GLY A 174 12.96 -3.77 8.52
N ARG A 175 13.89 -3.19 7.74
CA ARG A 175 15.19 -2.72 8.24
C ARG A 175 15.40 -1.21 8.01
N CYS A 176 14.35 -0.43 8.20
CA CYS A 176 14.38 1.00 7.98
C CYS A 176 14.75 1.75 9.27
N LEU A 177 15.81 2.55 9.24
CA LEU A 177 16.22 3.44 10.32
C LEU A 177 15.80 4.89 10.07
N LEU A 178 15.25 5.21 8.89
CA LEU A 178 14.99 6.59 8.47
C LEU A 178 14.08 7.36 9.43
N SER A 179 12.96 6.77 9.84
CA SER A 179 12.06 7.42 10.83
C SER A 179 12.74 7.66 12.17
N GLY A 180 13.65 6.77 12.58
CA GLY A 180 14.47 6.94 13.78
C GLY A 180 15.44 8.09 13.65
N TYR A 181 16.12 8.18 12.51
CA TYR A 181 17.07 9.24 12.20
C TYR A 181 16.38 10.62 12.10
N MET A 182 15.33 10.73 11.28
CA MET A 182 14.65 12.00 10.98
C MET A 182 13.78 12.51 12.14
N ASN A 183 13.20 11.65 12.97
CA ASN A 183 12.18 12.04 13.96
C ASN A 183 12.37 11.42 15.34
N LYS A 184 13.46 10.74 15.58
CA LYS A 184 13.70 9.97 16.82
C LYS A 184 12.56 8.95 17.11
N ARG A 185 11.93 8.40 16.05
CA ARG A 185 10.83 7.43 16.12
C ARG A 185 11.21 6.20 15.33
N ASP A 186 11.51 5.13 16.05
CA ASP A 186 11.94 3.87 15.44
C ASP A 186 10.80 3.17 14.71
N ALA A 187 10.95 3.01 13.39
CA ALA A 187 9.99 2.30 12.55
C ALA A 187 9.81 0.84 12.96
N ASN A 188 10.87 0.19 13.42
CA ASN A 188 10.87 -1.22 13.79
C ASN A 188 10.21 -1.47 15.16
N GLN A 189 9.99 -0.40 15.95
CA GLN A 189 9.27 -0.43 17.23
C GLN A 189 7.80 -0.02 17.12
N GLY A 190 7.26 0.09 15.91
CA GLY A 190 5.86 0.46 15.67
C GLY A 190 5.63 1.96 15.47
N ALA A 191 6.67 2.78 15.38
CA ALA A 191 6.57 4.23 15.30
C ALA A 191 6.96 4.81 13.93
N CYS A 192 6.80 4.07 12.82
CA CYS A 192 7.09 4.55 11.48
C CYS A 192 6.27 5.81 11.16
N THR A 193 6.97 6.90 10.78
CA THR A 193 6.38 8.19 10.43
C THR A 193 6.18 8.35 8.92
N ASN A 194 6.56 7.34 8.11
CA ASN A 194 6.63 7.42 6.66
C ASN A 194 7.53 8.56 6.16
N ALA A 195 8.63 8.84 6.86
CA ALA A 195 9.56 9.91 6.50
C ALA A 195 10.06 9.80 5.04
N CYS A 196 10.19 8.58 4.50
CA CYS A 196 10.53 8.33 3.10
C CYS A 196 9.47 8.82 2.07
N ARG A 197 8.37 9.42 2.51
CA ARG A 197 7.24 9.86 1.67
C ARG A 197 6.83 11.31 1.92
N TRP A 198 7.66 12.05 2.66
CA TRP A 198 7.42 13.47 2.88
C TRP A 198 7.89 14.27 1.67
N ASP A 199 7.34 15.47 1.51
CA ASP A 199 7.85 16.44 0.58
C ASP A 199 9.10 17.10 1.18
N TYR A 200 10.17 17.11 0.40
CA TYR A 200 11.43 17.72 0.75
C TYR A 200 11.81 18.76 -0.29
N LYS A 201 12.37 19.88 0.16
CA LYS A 201 12.98 20.89 -0.72
C LYS A 201 14.47 20.64 -0.77
N LEU A 202 15.04 20.67 -1.97
CA LEU A 202 16.48 20.58 -2.20
C LEU A 202 17.06 21.97 -2.24
N HIS A 203 18.18 22.17 -1.57
CA HIS A 203 18.98 23.38 -1.61
C HIS A 203 20.40 23.02 -1.98
N GLU A 204 20.99 23.75 -2.94
CA GLU A 204 22.43 23.66 -3.19
C GLU A 204 23.20 24.05 -1.94
N ALA A 205 24.22 23.28 -1.58
CA ALA A 205 25.01 23.48 -0.39
C ALA A 205 26.51 23.41 -0.70
N ARG A 206 27.31 23.97 0.17
CA ARG A 206 28.76 23.83 0.17
C ARG A 206 29.29 23.75 1.60
N GLU A 207 30.45 23.17 1.76
CA GLU A 207 31.19 23.23 3.01
C GLU A 207 31.74 24.65 3.24
N ASP A 208 31.60 25.18 4.44
CA ASP A 208 32.24 26.40 4.88
C ASP A 208 33.67 26.11 5.36
N ALA A 209 34.38 27.18 5.80
CA ALA A 209 35.77 27.07 6.29
C ALA A 209 35.93 26.20 7.57
N ASN A 210 34.85 25.88 8.25
CA ASN A 210 34.83 25.08 9.48
C ASN A 210 34.42 23.64 9.22
N GLY A 211 34.06 23.28 7.96
CA GLY A 211 33.55 21.96 7.58
C GLY A 211 32.06 21.80 7.78
N ASP A 212 31.31 22.88 8.04
CA ASP A 212 29.86 22.86 8.15
C ASP A 212 29.21 22.99 6.76
N VAL A 213 28.20 22.19 6.49
CA VAL A 213 27.43 22.23 5.23
C VAL A 213 26.35 23.28 5.33
N ILE A 214 26.47 24.36 4.52
CA ILE A 214 25.57 25.53 4.54
C ILE A 214 24.93 25.76 3.17
N PRO A 215 23.66 26.26 3.11
CA PRO A 215 22.99 26.55 1.83
C PRO A 215 23.68 27.70 1.09
N VAL A 216 23.86 27.56 -0.23
CA VAL A 216 24.47 28.56 -1.09
C VAL A 216 23.72 29.90 -1.06
N THR A 217 22.41 29.90 -0.83
CA THR A 217 21.59 31.11 -0.71
C THR A 217 21.90 31.99 0.47
N GLN A 218 22.53 31.49 1.54
CA GLN A 218 22.92 32.30 2.71
C GLN A 218 24.24 33.07 2.51
N LEU A 219 25.01 32.73 1.48
CA LEU A 219 26.32 33.30 1.21
C LEU A 219 26.28 34.56 0.33
N ASN A 220 25.21 34.76 -0.42
CA ASN A 220 25.06 35.93 -1.32
C ASN A 220 24.78 37.26 -0.58
N THR A 221 24.66 37.23 0.76
CA THR A 221 24.38 38.43 1.56
C THR A 221 25.59 39.05 2.26
N SER A 222 26.77 38.41 2.23
CA SER A 222 27.91 38.91 3.04
C SER A 222 29.23 39.19 2.34
N GLU A 223 29.41 38.88 1.03
CA GLU A 223 30.68 39.26 0.37
C GLU A 223 30.51 39.72 -1.07
N LYS A 224 30.54 41.07 -1.27
CA LYS A 224 31.01 41.68 -2.49
C LYS A 224 32.53 41.74 -2.43
N SER A 225 33.23 40.84 -3.07
CA SER A 225 34.64 41.04 -3.38
C SER A 225 34.97 40.51 -4.76
N CYS A 226 35.73 41.33 -5.47
CA CYS A 226 36.15 41.19 -6.87
C CYS A 226 37.10 40.01 -7.14
N CYS A 227 37.03 39.52 -8.37
CA CYS A 227 38.11 39.04 -9.26
C CYS A 227 38.53 37.56 -9.21
N SER A 228 38.39 37.01 -10.38
CA SER A 228 39.22 36.11 -11.18
C SER A 228 39.04 34.60 -11.07
N SER A 229 38.56 34.12 -12.21
CA SER A 229 38.84 32.87 -12.97
C SER A 229 39.79 31.85 -12.34
N ALA A 230 39.29 30.66 -12.11
CA ALA A 230 39.96 29.42 -12.41
C ALA A 230 38.91 28.31 -12.57
N GLN A 231 38.79 27.81 -13.79
CA GLN A 231 38.13 26.56 -14.09
C GLN A 231 38.97 25.43 -13.52
N SER A 232 38.39 24.60 -12.68
CA SER A 232 38.85 23.25 -12.48
C SER A 232 37.62 22.34 -12.48
N GLU A 233 37.43 21.66 -13.61
CA GLU A 233 36.53 20.52 -13.71
C GLU A 233 37.10 19.39 -12.85
N THR A 234 36.57 19.24 -11.66
CA THR A 234 36.61 17.98 -10.93
C THR A 234 35.14 17.69 -10.60
N THR A 235 34.60 16.63 -11.16
CA THR A 235 33.33 16.02 -10.77
C THR A 235 33.40 15.61 -9.32
N SER A 236 33.18 16.57 -8.40
CA SER A 236 32.97 16.31 -6.99
C SER A 236 31.49 16.10 -6.77
N ALA A 237 31.15 15.07 -5.99
CA ALA A 237 29.80 14.88 -5.48
C ALA A 237 29.21 16.22 -5.01
N GLN A 238 28.05 16.62 -5.54
CA GLN A 238 27.41 17.85 -5.10
C GLN A 238 26.82 17.61 -3.71
N THR A 239 27.24 18.39 -2.74
CA THR A 239 26.62 18.39 -1.43
C THR A 239 25.30 19.16 -1.50
N LEU A 240 24.22 18.54 -1.10
CA LEU A 240 22.89 19.13 -1.07
C LEU A 240 22.38 19.21 0.37
N LEU A 241 21.57 20.21 0.65
CA LEU A 241 20.79 20.28 1.89
C LEU A 241 19.31 20.04 1.60
N VAL A 242 18.68 19.28 2.46
CA VAL A 242 17.30 18.86 2.36
C VAL A 242 16.51 19.49 3.49
N GLN A 243 15.48 20.20 3.13
CA GLN A 243 14.60 20.86 4.07
C GLN A 243 13.15 20.37 3.94
N ARG A 244 12.52 20.16 5.09
CA ARG A 244 11.09 19.90 5.20
C ARG A 244 10.39 21.09 5.86
N ASN A 245 9.44 21.74 5.16
CA ASN A 245 8.52 22.74 5.73
C ASN A 245 9.17 23.76 6.68
N ASP A 246 10.27 24.38 6.27
CA ASP A 246 11.04 25.37 7.07
C ASP A 246 11.64 24.83 8.41
N GLU A 247 11.68 23.50 8.58
CA GLU A 247 12.36 22.81 9.69
C GLU A 247 13.88 22.67 9.40
N GLU A 248 14.59 21.97 10.28
CA GLU A 248 16.04 21.69 10.17
C GLU A 248 16.42 21.11 8.80
N MET A 249 17.55 21.57 8.27
CA MET A 249 18.16 21.07 7.06
C MET A 249 19.05 19.87 7.36
N PHE A 250 19.05 18.87 6.47
CA PHE A 250 19.89 17.68 6.57
C PHE A 250 20.81 17.61 5.37
N ALA A 251 22.06 17.24 5.57
CA ALA A 251 23.01 17.02 4.49
C ALA A 251 22.61 15.79 3.65
N ALA A 252 22.70 15.93 2.33
CA ALA A 252 22.52 14.85 1.36
C ALA A 252 23.64 14.94 0.33
N GLU A 253 24.02 13.82 -0.25
CA GLU A 253 25.03 13.74 -1.30
C GLU A 253 24.38 13.31 -2.62
N GLU A 254 24.81 13.94 -3.72
CA GLU A 254 24.46 13.57 -5.07
C GLU A 254 25.74 13.09 -5.80
N ASP A 255 25.67 11.91 -6.43
CA ASP A 255 26.73 11.42 -7.28
C ASP A 255 26.23 11.16 -8.72
N GLU A 256 27.13 10.66 -9.58
CA GLU A 256 26.82 10.32 -10.98
C GLU A 256 25.75 9.23 -11.15
N HIS A 257 25.31 8.57 -10.07
CA HIS A 257 24.29 7.55 -10.03
C HIS A 257 22.91 8.10 -9.57
N GLY A 258 22.83 9.36 -9.16
CA GLY A 258 21.60 10.08 -8.82
C GLY A 258 21.55 10.64 -7.41
N THR A 259 20.56 11.49 -7.19
CA THR A 259 20.25 12.04 -5.85
C THR A 259 19.51 11.01 -5.03
N TYR A 260 20.06 10.61 -3.90
CA TYR A 260 19.44 9.63 -2.99
C TYR A 260 18.28 10.24 -2.21
N PHE A 261 17.21 10.60 -2.92
CA PHE A 261 15.99 11.13 -2.35
C PHE A 261 14.80 10.18 -2.51
N MET A 262 14.12 10.01 -1.53
CA MET A 262 13.26 9.00 -0.95
C MET A 262 11.79 9.14 -1.32
N ASN A 263 11.44 9.20 -2.59
CA ASN A 263 10.06 9.08 -3.04
C ASN A 263 9.87 7.76 -3.82
N SER A 264 9.81 6.64 -3.08
CA SER A 264 9.60 5.34 -3.72
C SER A 264 8.21 5.26 -4.35
N LYS A 265 8.15 4.84 -5.61
CA LYS A 265 6.92 4.51 -6.32
C LYS A 265 6.16 3.39 -5.59
N ASP A 266 4.87 3.27 -5.85
CA ASP A 266 4.06 2.18 -5.33
C ASP A 266 4.22 0.92 -6.22
N LEU A 267 4.26 -0.26 -5.60
CA LEU A 267 4.27 -1.53 -6.31
C LEU A 267 2.94 -1.75 -7.03
N ARG A 268 2.99 -2.18 -8.30
CA ARG A 268 1.86 -2.73 -9.04
C ARG A 268 2.33 -3.94 -9.83
N ALA A 269 1.87 -5.12 -9.45
CA ALA A 269 2.24 -6.40 -10.05
C ALA A 269 1.04 -7.17 -10.61
N VAL A 270 -0.04 -6.48 -10.97
CA VAL A 270 -1.27 -7.13 -11.49
C VAL A 270 -1.02 -7.93 -12.76
N GLN A 271 -0.10 -7.50 -13.62
CA GLN A 271 0.33 -8.19 -14.83
C GLN A 271 1.10 -9.49 -14.56
N HIS A 272 1.58 -9.70 -13.34
CA HIS A 272 2.31 -10.91 -12.92
C HIS A 272 1.45 -11.91 -12.14
N VAL A 273 0.18 -11.58 -11.89
CA VAL A 273 -0.74 -12.43 -11.12
C VAL A 273 -0.92 -13.82 -11.78
N ASP A 274 -1.01 -13.88 -13.11
CA ASP A 274 -1.10 -15.15 -13.84
C ASP A 274 0.11 -16.05 -13.54
N ARG A 275 1.32 -15.53 -13.68
CA ARG A 275 2.56 -16.27 -13.41
C ARG A 275 2.65 -16.72 -11.94
N LEU A 276 2.38 -15.83 -11.00
CA LEU A 276 2.43 -16.12 -9.56
C LEU A 276 1.39 -17.20 -9.17
N THR A 277 0.17 -17.11 -9.73
CA THR A 277 -0.88 -18.10 -9.49
C THR A 277 -0.48 -19.47 -10.04
N LYS A 278 0.07 -19.54 -11.26
CA LYS A 278 0.53 -20.78 -11.89
C LYS A 278 1.76 -21.39 -11.22
N MET A 279 2.61 -20.58 -10.59
CA MET A 279 3.70 -21.06 -9.72
C MET A 279 3.19 -21.76 -8.46
N GLY A 280 1.91 -21.61 -8.10
CA GLY A 280 1.35 -22.15 -6.87
C GLY A 280 1.58 -21.27 -5.64
N ILE A 281 1.80 -19.96 -5.81
CA ILE A 281 1.89 -19.02 -4.68
C ILE A 281 0.56 -19.02 -3.93
N ALA A 282 0.64 -19.30 -2.61
CA ALA A 282 -0.54 -19.52 -1.78
C ALA A 282 -1.33 -18.24 -1.52
N SER A 283 -0.64 -17.07 -1.38
CA SER A 283 -1.29 -15.80 -1.06
C SER A 283 -0.65 -14.63 -1.79
N LEU A 284 -1.50 -13.76 -2.37
CA LEU A 284 -1.13 -12.49 -2.97
C LEU A 284 -1.59 -11.35 -2.07
N LYS A 285 -0.62 -10.57 -1.56
CA LYS A 285 -0.83 -9.56 -0.52
C LYS A 285 -0.84 -8.14 -1.06
N ILE A 286 -1.85 -7.39 -0.66
CA ILE A 286 -1.97 -5.95 -0.91
C ILE A 286 -1.46 -5.20 0.33
N GLU A 287 -0.51 -4.27 0.17
CA GLU A 287 -0.08 -3.34 1.23
C GLU A 287 -1.03 -2.14 1.28
N GLY A 288 -1.36 -1.65 2.48
CA GLY A 288 -2.16 -0.43 2.58
C GLY A 288 -3.06 -0.31 3.81
N ARG A 289 -2.66 -0.75 5.02
CA ARG A 289 -3.47 -0.63 6.26
C ARG A 289 -3.90 0.79 6.60
N THR A 290 -3.18 1.80 6.14
CA THR A 290 -3.49 3.22 6.36
C THR A 290 -4.30 3.84 5.23
N LYS A 291 -4.66 3.06 4.22
CA LYS A 291 -5.43 3.50 3.05
C LYS A 291 -6.93 3.48 3.35
N SER A 292 -7.73 4.14 2.49
CA SER A 292 -9.19 4.21 2.61
C SER A 292 -9.89 2.89 2.27
N TYR A 293 -11.15 2.77 2.65
CA TYR A 293 -12.00 1.65 2.24
C TYR A 293 -12.22 1.59 0.72
N PHE A 294 -12.21 2.74 0.01
CA PHE A 294 -12.21 2.78 -1.45
C PHE A 294 -10.98 2.09 -2.04
N TYR A 295 -9.80 2.35 -1.49
CA TYR A 295 -8.58 1.65 -1.91
C TYR A 295 -8.69 0.13 -1.70
N CYS A 296 -9.19 -0.31 -0.52
CA CYS A 296 -9.36 -1.73 -0.22
C CYS A 296 -10.35 -2.38 -1.20
N ALA A 297 -11.48 -1.71 -1.50
CA ALA A 297 -12.47 -2.19 -2.45
C ALA A 297 -11.91 -2.31 -3.88
N ARG A 298 -11.31 -1.23 -4.41
CA ARG A 298 -10.81 -1.18 -5.79
C ARG A 298 -9.66 -2.16 -6.00
N THR A 299 -8.70 -2.24 -5.10
CA THR A 299 -7.59 -3.19 -5.21
C THR A 299 -8.09 -4.63 -5.09
N ALA A 300 -8.99 -4.92 -4.15
CA ALA A 300 -9.56 -6.26 -4.01
C ALA A 300 -10.32 -6.69 -5.27
N GLN A 301 -11.17 -5.83 -5.84
CA GLN A 301 -11.91 -6.09 -7.08
C GLN A 301 -10.98 -6.46 -8.24
N ILE A 302 -9.94 -5.66 -8.46
CA ILE A 302 -9.04 -5.82 -9.59
C ILE A 302 -8.16 -7.07 -9.42
N TYR A 303 -7.55 -7.27 -8.25
CA TYR A 303 -6.71 -8.45 -8.01
C TYR A 303 -7.53 -9.74 -7.93
N ARG A 304 -8.76 -9.71 -7.43
CA ARG A 304 -9.66 -10.86 -7.48
C ARG A 304 -9.97 -11.27 -8.92
N LYS A 305 -10.31 -10.30 -9.77
CA LYS A 305 -10.53 -10.56 -11.19
C LYS A 305 -9.28 -11.14 -11.86
N ALA A 306 -8.10 -10.57 -11.59
CA ALA A 306 -6.85 -11.08 -12.16
C ALA A 306 -6.55 -12.53 -11.73
N ILE A 307 -6.80 -12.90 -10.46
CA ILE A 307 -6.62 -14.25 -9.96
C ILE A 307 -7.66 -15.20 -10.59
N ASP A 308 -8.92 -14.78 -10.69
CA ASP A 308 -9.98 -15.62 -11.27
C ASP A 308 -9.76 -15.84 -12.77
N ASP A 309 -9.30 -14.83 -13.50
CA ASP A 309 -8.92 -14.96 -14.90
C ASP A 309 -7.73 -15.92 -15.09
N ALA A 310 -6.69 -15.80 -14.22
CA ALA A 310 -5.54 -16.72 -14.22
C ALA A 310 -5.93 -18.17 -13.94
N LEU A 311 -6.81 -18.40 -12.96
CA LEU A 311 -7.33 -19.73 -12.62
C LEU A 311 -8.21 -20.33 -13.74
N ALA A 312 -8.82 -19.46 -14.56
CA ALA A 312 -9.61 -19.84 -15.73
C ALA A 312 -8.79 -19.90 -17.03
N ASP A 313 -7.45 -19.80 -16.96
CA ASP A 313 -6.53 -19.75 -18.10
C ASP A 313 -6.88 -18.67 -19.15
N LYS A 314 -7.49 -17.58 -18.73
CA LYS A 314 -7.76 -16.43 -19.61
C LYS A 314 -6.52 -15.56 -19.77
N PRO A 315 -6.33 -14.91 -20.92
CA PRO A 315 -5.25 -13.95 -21.11
C PRO A 315 -5.39 -12.76 -20.15
N PHE A 316 -4.27 -12.16 -19.79
CA PHE A 316 -4.25 -10.99 -18.93
C PHE A 316 -5.04 -9.82 -19.55
N ASP A 317 -5.96 -9.27 -18.77
CA ASP A 317 -6.74 -8.09 -19.15
C ASP A 317 -5.96 -6.81 -18.82
N ALA A 318 -5.34 -6.19 -19.83
CA ALA A 318 -4.53 -4.98 -19.65
C ALA A 318 -5.34 -3.78 -19.09
N SER A 319 -6.68 -3.77 -19.22
CA SER A 319 -7.52 -2.72 -18.64
C SER A 319 -7.44 -2.66 -17.11
N LEU A 320 -7.05 -3.75 -16.44
CA LEU A 320 -6.86 -3.81 -15.00
C LEU A 320 -5.74 -2.88 -14.52
N MET A 321 -4.70 -2.67 -15.34
CA MET A 321 -3.64 -1.70 -15.05
C MET A 321 -4.18 -0.27 -15.03
N ALA A 322 -4.96 0.09 -16.05
CA ALA A 322 -5.56 1.42 -16.14
C ALA A 322 -6.55 1.72 -15.00
N GLN A 323 -7.31 0.70 -14.54
CA GLN A 323 -8.22 0.86 -13.41
C GLN A 323 -7.48 1.12 -12.09
N LEU A 324 -6.25 0.63 -11.92
CA LEU A 324 -5.41 0.91 -10.75
C LEU A 324 -4.83 2.34 -10.79
N GLU A 325 -4.58 2.92 -11.98
CA GLU A 325 -4.15 4.32 -12.12
C GLU A 325 -5.16 5.31 -11.52
N GLY A 326 -6.45 4.95 -11.44
CA GLY A 326 -7.48 5.74 -10.77
C GLY A 326 -7.34 5.86 -9.24
N LEU A 327 -6.42 5.11 -8.62
CA LEU A 327 -6.10 5.23 -7.21
C LEU A 327 -5.01 6.27 -6.99
N ALA A 328 -5.08 6.98 -5.85
CA ALA A 328 -4.01 7.88 -5.44
C ALA A 328 -2.69 7.12 -5.27
N ASN A 329 -1.73 7.40 -6.17
CA ASN A 329 -0.44 6.75 -6.22
C ASN A 329 0.69 7.75 -6.48
N ARG A 330 1.94 7.32 -6.35
CA ARG A 330 3.17 8.10 -6.61
C ARG A 330 3.91 7.63 -7.86
N GLY A 331 3.17 7.21 -8.86
CA GLY A 331 3.66 6.42 -9.95
C GLY A 331 3.82 4.96 -9.53
N TYR A 332 3.65 4.06 -10.50
CA TYR A 332 3.77 2.63 -10.28
C TYR A 332 5.08 2.06 -10.79
N THR A 333 5.54 1.00 -10.14
CA THR A 333 6.67 0.17 -10.55
C THR A 333 6.33 -1.30 -10.31
N GLU A 334 6.95 -2.19 -11.07
CA GLU A 334 6.91 -3.63 -10.84
C GLU A 334 7.85 -4.08 -9.69
N GLY A 335 8.57 -3.14 -9.10
CA GLY A 335 9.59 -3.44 -8.10
C GLY A 335 10.71 -4.30 -8.69
N PHE A 336 11.20 -5.27 -7.92
CA PHE A 336 12.27 -6.18 -8.32
C PHE A 336 11.79 -7.42 -9.09
N LEU A 337 10.50 -7.54 -9.37
CA LEU A 337 9.93 -8.75 -9.98
C LEU A 337 10.56 -9.12 -11.34
N ARG A 338 11.03 -8.14 -12.13
CA ARG A 338 11.77 -8.36 -13.38
C ARG A 338 13.26 -8.03 -13.32
N ARG A 339 13.85 -7.85 -12.17
CA ARG A 339 15.27 -7.47 -11.95
C ARG A 339 15.84 -6.42 -12.91
N HIS A 340 16.15 -5.23 -12.38
CA HIS A 340 16.90 -4.12 -13.01
C HIS A 340 16.15 -3.23 -13.99
N VAL A 341 15.39 -2.29 -13.44
CA VAL A 341 15.20 -1.00 -14.10
C VAL A 341 15.45 0.08 -13.06
N HIS A 342 16.69 0.48 -12.85
CA HIS A 342 17.11 1.48 -11.86
C HIS A 342 16.38 2.82 -11.99
N SER A 343 15.99 3.23 -13.20
CA SER A 343 15.28 4.50 -13.47
C SER A 343 13.78 4.48 -13.13
N GLU A 344 13.17 3.33 -12.88
CA GLU A 344 11.71 3.22 -12.64
C GLU A 344 11.30 3.21 -11.16
N TYR A 345 12.24 3.06 -10.21
CA TYR A 345 11.89 2.87 -8.80
C TYR A 345 11.53 4.14 -8.04
N GLN A 346 11.91 5.31 -8.56
CA GLN A 346 11.75 6.57 -7.86
C GLN A 346 11.02 7.59 -8.72
N ASN A 347 10.14 8.38 -8.11
CA ASN A 347 9.47 9.48 -8.76
C ASN A 347 10.26 10.77 -8.47
N TYR A 348 11.14 11.15 -9.38
CA TYR A 348 11.93 12.38 -9.27
C TYR A 348 11.16 13.64 -9.71
N ALA A 349 10.02 13.48 -10.39
CA ALA A 349 9.31 14.59 -10.98
C ALA A 349 8.27 15.23 -10.06
N ASP A 350 7.59 14.42 -9.21
CA ASP A 350 6.46 14.89 -8.41
C ASP A 350 6.44 14.30 -6.99
N GLY A 351 6.53 15.17 -6.00
CA GLY A 351 6.48 14.81 -4.56
C GLY A 351 5.11 14.42 -4.02
N SER A 352 4.03 14.56 -4.80
CA SER A 352 2.64 14.33 -4.39
C SER A 352 1.97 13.16 -5.11
N SER A 353 0.95 12.57 -4.47
CA SER A 353 0.10 11.57 -5.12
C SER A 353 -0.89 12.27 -6.06
N HIS A 354 -0.96 11.85 -7.32
CA HIS A 354 -1.86 12.41 -8.32
C HIS A 354 -3.11 11.57 -8.53
N PHE A 355 -4.23 12.25 -8.85
CA PHE A 355 -5.50 11.68 -9.28
C PHE A 355 -5.73 12.08 -10.74
N ASP A 356 -5.14 11.38 -11.70
CA ASP A 356 -5.14 11.84 -13.09
C ASP A 356 -6.39 11.40 -13.86
N TYR A 357 -7.05 10.30 -13.45
CA TYR A 357 -8.08 9.66 -14.26
C TYR A 357 -9.43 9.51 -13.58
N GLN A 358 -9.46 9.30 -12.28
CA GLN A 358 -10.67 9.04 -11.52
C GLN A 358 -10.62 9.71 -10.15
N GLN A 359 -11.78 10.17 -9.67
CA GLN A 359 -11.94 10.73 -8.34
C GLN A 359 -13.05 10.01 -7.58
N PHE A 360 -12.75 9.48 -6.41
CA PHE A 360 -13.75 8.95 -5.51
C PHE A 360 -14.71 10.05 -5.06
N CYS A 361 -16.01 9.92 -5.34
CA CYS A 361 -17.00 10.95 -5.06
C CYS A 361 -17.87 10.68 -3.84
N GLY A 362 -18.18 9.43 -3.54
CA GLY A 362 -19.03 9.13 -2.40
C GLY A 362 -19.38 7.67 -2.22
N GLU A 363 -20.05 7.41 -1.12
CA GLU A 363 -20.55 6.10 -0.73
C GLU A 363 -22.06 6.05 -0.93
N VAL A 364 -22.55 4.98 -1.54
CA VAL A 364 -24.01 4.74 -1.63
C VAL A 364 -24.48 4.18 -0.30
N LEU A 365 -25.44 4.86 0.31
CA LEU A 365 -26.01 4.46 1.61
C LEU A 365 -27.17 3.49 1.43
N GLU A 366 -28.10 3.86 0.55
CA GLU A 366 -29.35 3.12 0.36
C GLU A 366 -29.99 3.46 -0.98
N ARG A 367 -30.96 2.63 -1.38
CA ARG A 367 -31.80 2.85 -2.55
C ARG A 367 -33.22 3.25 -2.14
N HIS A 368 -33.76 4.30 -2.77
CA HIS A 368 -35.12 4.76 -2.63
C HIS A 368 -35.86 4.79 -4.00
N GLY A 369 -36.54 3.72 -4.33
CA GLY A 369 -37.18 3.58 -5.65
C GLY A 369 -36.15 3.66 -6.78
N ASP A 370 -36.33 4.66 -7.66
CA ASP A 370 -35.40 4.88 -8.79
C ASP A 370 -34.20 5.76 -8.46
N TYR A 371 -34.00 6.11 -7.19
CA TYR A 371 -32.88 6.93 -6.72
C TYR A 371 -32.00 6.17 -5.74
N ILE A 372 -30.72 6.54 -5.73
CA ILE A 372 -29.75 6.13 -4.71
C ILE A 372 -29.27 7.33 -3.92
N ARG A 373 -29.15 7.18 -2.61
CA ARG A 373 -28.64 8.19 -1.70
C ARG A 373 -27.12 8.07 -1.56
N ILE A 374 -26.42 9.17 -1.79
CA ILE A 374 -24.97 9.27 -1.76
C ILE A 374 -24.54 10.11 -0.56
N GLU A 375 -23.65 9.59 0.28
CA GLU A 375 -22.84 10.40 1.19
C GLU A 375 -21.64 10.95 0.40
N VAL A 376 -21.67 12.25 0.14
CA VAL A 376 -20.67 12.91 -0.71
C VAL A 376 -19.33 13.04 0.03
N LYS A 377 -18.26 12.63 -0.61
CA LYS A 377 -16.87 12.77 -0.11
C LYS A 377 -16.09 13.80 -0.91
N ASN A 378 -16.28 13.86 -2.23
CA ASN A 378 -15.70 14.85 -3.12
C ASN A 378 -16.77 15.40 -4.06
N ARG A 379 -16.55 16.62 -4.55
CA ARG A 379 -17.46 17.35 -5.41
C ARG A 379 -17.68 16.65 -6.74
N PHE A 380 -18.95 16.61 -7.19
CA PHE A 380 -19.34 16.25 -8.55
C PHE A 380 -20.59 17.04 -8.97
N VAL A 381 -20.85 17.11 -10.27
CA VAL A 381 -21.93 17.95 -10.83
C VAL A 381 -22.78 17.18 -11.85
N VAL A 382 -23.96 17.66 -12.13
CA VAL A 382 -24.78 17.20 -13.25
C VAL A 382 -24.02 17.41 -14.56
N GLY A 383 -23.97 16.38 -15.41
CA GLY A 383 -23.17 16.31 -16.62
C GLY A 383 -21.86 15.52 -16.48
N ASP A 384 -21.41 15.24 -15.26
CA ASP A 384 -20.22 14.40 -15.05
C ASP A 384 -20.42 12.96 -15.53
N SER A 385 -19.35 12.36 -16.06
CA SER A 385 -19.29 10.91 -16.29
C SER A 385 -18.96 10.22 -14.99
N LEU A 386 -19.87 9.40 -14.50
CA LEU A 386 -19.74 8.68 -13.23
C LEU A 386 -19.65 7.18 -13.44
N GLU A 387 -18.93 6.51 -12.55
CA GLU A 387 -18.88 5.04 -12.41
C GLU A 387 -19.48 4.66 -11.07
N LEU A 388 -20.54 3.87 -11.08
CA LEU A 388 -21.04 3.16 -9.91
C LEU A 388 -20.30 1.84 -9.81
N MET A 389 -19.38 1.76 -8.86
CA MET A 389 -18.61 0.56 -8.57
C MET A 389 -19.39 -0.30 -7.57
N THR A 390 -19.67 -1.55 -7.91
CA THR A 390 -20.35 -2.52 -7.04
C THR A 390 -19.58 -3.84 -6.96
N PRO A 391 -19.81 -4.69 -5.93
CA PRO A 391 -19.21 -6.02 -5.85
C PRO A 391 -19.53 -6.92 -7.07
N GLN A 392 -20.66 -6.70 -7.75
CA GLN A 392 -21.11 -7.49 -8.89
C GLN A 392 -20.59 -6.98 -10.24
N GLY A 393 -20.03 -5.76 -10.28
CA GLY A 393 -19.52 -5.11 -11.48
C GLY A 393 -19.73 -3.60 -11.47
N ASN A 394 -19.15 -2.90 -12.44
CA ASN A 394 -19.17 -1.45 -12.49
C ASN A 394 -20.10 -0.97 -13.61
N ILE A 395 -20.80 0.14 -13.36
CA ILE A 395 -21.75 0.76 -14.31
C ILE A 395 -21.29 2.19 -14.55
N THR A 396 -21.01 2.53 -15.81
CA THR A 396 -20.68 3.90 -16.20
C THR A 396 -21.88 4.59 -16.80
N PHE A 397 -22.17 5.83 -16.36
CA PHE A 397 -23.28 6.64 -16.84
C PHE A 397 -22.96 8.14 -16.74
N THR A 398 -23.70 8.96 -17.48
CA THR A 398 -23.64 10.42 -17.34
C THR A 398 -24.74 10.85 -16.37
N LEU A 399 -24.37 11.65 -15.36
CA LEU A 399 -25.34 12.18 -14.40
C LEU A 399 -26.24 13.21 -15.06
N THR A 400 -27.53 12.90 -15.18
CA THR A 400 -28.52 13.77 -15.85
C THR A 400 -29.25 14.68 -14.90
N GLU A 401 -29.45 14.26 -13.67
CA GLU A 401 -30.15 15.04 -12.63
C GLU A 401 -29.65 14.62 -11.24
N MET A 402 -29.87 15.50 -10.26
CA MET A 402 -29.55 15.28 -8.87
C MET A 402 -30.50 16.11 -8.01
N ARG A 403 -30.84 15.61 -6.81
CA ARG A 403 -31.68 16.31 -5.87
C ARG A 403 -31.13 16.28 -4.44
N ASP A 404 -31.54 17.25 -3.64
CA ASP A 404 -31.29 17.24 -2.20
C ASP A 404 -32.23 16.24 -1.47
N LEU A 405 -32.00 16.01 -0.17
CA LEU A 405 -32.84 15.11 0.63
C LEU A 405 -34.33 15.61 0.80
N LYS A 406 -34.63 16.84 0.40
CA LYS A 406 -36.00 17.38 0.38
C LYS A 406 -36.67 17.18 -0.97
N GLY A 407 -35.98 16.60 -1.95
CA GLY A 407 -36.45 16.38 -3.30
C GLY A 407 -36.26 17.58 -4.24
N ASN A 408 -35.61 18.68 -3.80
CA ASN A 408 -35.38 19.83 -4.67
C ASN A 408 -34.26 19.53 -5.66
N PRO A 409 -34.42 19.89 -6.95
CA PRO A 409 -33.35 19.70 -7.93
C PRO A 409 -32.11 20.57 -7.61
N ILE A 410 -30.94 19.97 -7.69
CA ILE A 410 -29.63 20.62 -7.53
C ILE A 410 -28.72 20.19 -8.64
N THR A 411 -27.70 21.00 -8.94
CA THR A 411 -26.72 20.70 -10.01
C THR A 411 -25.32 20.41 -9.48
N ASP A 412 -25.07 20.64 -8.20
CA ASP A 412 -23.74 20.60 -7.60
C ASP A 412 -23.78 19.91 -6.22
N ALA A 413 -23.07 18.78 -6.10
CA ALA A 413 -22.79 18.10 -4.84
C ALA A 413 -21.45 18.64 -4.28
N LYS A 414 -21.51 19.56 -3.31
CA LYS A 414 -20.39 20.42 -2.89
C LYS A 414 -19.21 19.73 -2.18
N GLY A 415 -19.31 18.47 -1.82
CA GLY A 415 -18.22 17.73 -1.17
C GLY A 415 -18.60 17.12 0.18
N SER A 416 -17.63 16.84 1.02
CA SER A 416 -17.82 16.08 2.27
C SER A 416 -18.85 16.71 3.21
N GLY A 417 -19.71 15.87 3.79
CA GLY A 417 -20.78 16.28 4.70
C GLY A 417 -22.11 16.56 4.03
N TYR A 418 -22.19 16.48 2.70
CA TYR A 418 -23.45 16.57 1.95
C TYR A 418 -24.02 15.19 1.65
N PHE A 419 -25.36 15.15 1.54
CA PHE A 419 -26.09 13.98 1.08
C PHE A 419 -26.93 14.40 -0.11
N VAL A 420 -26.91 13.61 -1.17
CA VAL A 420 -27.67 13.86 -2.39
C VAL A 420 -28.33 12.57 -2.87
N GLU A 421 -29.33 12.69 -3.69
CA GLU A 421 -29.95 11.56 -4.38
C GLU A 421 -29.79 11.72 -5.89
N ILE A 422 -29.34 10.64 -6.53
CA ILE A 422 -29.16 10.57 -7.99
C ILE A 422 -29.98 9.41 -8.56
N PRO A 423 -30.46 9.47 -9.82
CA PRO A 423 -31.26 8.41 -10.40
C PRO A 423 -30.40 7.18 -10.71
N LEU A 424 -30.97 6.01 -10.48
CA LEU A 424 -30.42 4.71 -10.90
C LEU A 424 -31.55 3.81 -11.38
N LEU A 425 -31.78 3.80 -12.70
CA LEU A 425 -32.86 3.04 -13.32
C LEU A 425 -32.62 1.53 -13.36
N GLN A 426 -31.36 1.10 -13.28
CA GLN A 426 -30.99 -0.32 -13.30
C GLN A 426 -31.27 -0.96 -11.95
N ASN A 427 -31.84 -2.18 -11.98
CA ASN A 427 -32.06 -2.97 -10.76
C ASN A 427 -30.78 -3.68 -10.33
N VAL A 428 -29.92 -2.96 -9.60
CA VAL A 428 -28.61 -3.42 -9.11
C VAL A 428 -28.60 -3.38 -7.59
N ASP A 429 -27.98 -4.36 -6.96
CA ASP A 429 -27.66 -4.31 -5.54
C ASP A 429 -26.63 -3.22 -5.29
N VAL A 430 -26.99 -2.26 -4.45
CA VAL A 430 -26.14 -1.11 -4.11
C VAL A 430 -25.41 -1.30 -2.77
N SER A 431 -25.49 -2.47 -2.17
CA SER A 431 -24.74 -2.80 -0.96
C SER A 431 -23.23 -2.68 -1.24
N TYR A 432 -22.54 -1.90 -0.42
CA TYR A 432 -21.12 -1.57 -0.62
C TYR A 432 -20.80 -0.81 -1.91
N ALA A 433 -21.79 -0.23 -2.60
CA ALA A 433 -21.53 0.53 -3.82
C ALA A 433 -20.81 1.86 -3.52
N LEU A 434 -19.90 2.22 -4.43
CA LEU A 434 -19.10 3.43 -4.38
C LEU A 434 -19.27 4.24 -5.66
N LEU A 435 -19.33 5.58 -5.54
CA LEU A 435 -19.46 6.47 -6.67
C LEU A 435 -18.14 7.13 -7.01
N ILE A 436 -17.75 7.06 -8.27
CA ILE A 436 -16.48 7.54 -8.80
C ILE A 436 -16.76 8.45 -9.98
N ARG A 437 -16.01 9.54 -10.11
CA ARG A 437 -16.06 10.46 -11.23
C ARG A 437 -14.91 10.18 -12.18
N ASN A 438 -15.21 10.03 -13.46
CA ASN A 438 -14.21 9.94 -14.52
C ASN A 438 -13.77 11.34 -14.93
N LEU A 439 -12.47 11.63 -14.93
CA LEU A 439 -11.94 12.95 -15.25
C LEU A 439 -11.65 13.07 -16.77
N PRO A 440 -11.81 14.26 -17.37
CA PRO A 440 -11.76 14.43 -18.84
C PRO A 440 -10.46 14.04 -19.54
N HIS A 441 -9.32 14.06 -18.84
CA HIS A 441 -8.00 13.78 -19.41
C HIS A 441 -7.67 12.29 -19.56
N ALA A 442 -8.57 11.38 -19.19
CA ALA A 442 -8.34 9.93 -19.23
C ALA A 442 -8.19 9.33 -20.65
N LYS A 443 -8.56 10.06 -21.71
CA LYS A 443 -8.64 9.47 -23.06
C LYS A 443 -7.36 9.56 -23.91
N GLU A 444 -6.45 10.49 -23.65
CA GLU A 444 -5.30 10.72 -24.54
C GLU A 444 -4.04 9.90 -24.21
N ASN A 445 -3.87 9.43 -22.96
CA ASN A 445 -2.65 8.72 -22.53
C ASN A 445 -2.74 7.18 -22.54
N ILE A 446 -3.94 6.59 -22.67
CA ILE A 446 -4.10 5.12 -22.68
C ILE A 446 -3.55 4.47 -23.93
N THR A 447 -3.57 5.18 -25.08
CA THR A 447 -3.09 4.66 -26.36
C THR A 447 -1.57 4.58 -26.47
N ALA A 448 -0.82 5.41 -25.79
CA ALA A 448 0.64 5.43 -25.89
C ALA A 448 1.33 4.36 -25.02
N SER A 449 0.83 4.08 -23.82
CA SER A 449 1.41 3.07 -22.94
C SER A 449 1.03 1.63 -23.30
N THR A 450 -0.14 1.44 -23.93
CA THR A 450 -0.61 0.10 -24.35
C THR A 450 0.13 -0.41 -25.60
N LEU A 451 0.60 0.50 -26.48
CA LEU A 451 1.34 0.15 -27.69
C LEU A 451 2.82 -0.22 -27.44
N ALA A 452 3.41 0.24 -26.33
CA ALA A 452 4.79 -0.10 -25.97
C ALA A 452 4.93 -1.54 -25.44
N TYR A 453 3.84 -2.17 -25.02
CA TYR A 453 3.84 -3.52 -24.41
C TYR A 453 3.64 -4.67 -25.41
N SER A 454 3.28 -4.39 -26.67
CA SER A 454 3.09 -5.43 -27.71
C SER A 454 4.31 -5.73 -28.55
N ALA A 455 5.46 -5.08 -28.30
CA ALA A 455 6.66 -5.15 -29.14
C ALA A 455 7.95 -5.60 -28.42
N SER A 456 7.86 -6.19 -27.22
CA SER A 456 9.04 -6.75 -26.55
C SER A 456 8.78 -8.14 -25.97
#